data_0bd27314e39bce35cfa190a113e9e3fe
#
_entry.id   0bd27314e39bce35cfa190a113e9e3fe
#
_cell.length_a   1.000
_cell.length_b   1.000
_cell.length_c   1.000
_cell.angle_alpha   90.00
_cell.angle_beta   90.00
_cell.angle_gamma   90.00
#
_symmetry.space_group_name_H-M   'P 1'
#
loop_
_entity.id
_entity.type
_entity.pdbx_description
1 polymer ?
#
loop_
_entity_poly.entity_id
_entity_poly.type
_entity_poly.pdbx_seq_one_letter_code
_entity_poly.pdbx_strand_id
1 'polypeptide(L)'
;MKAYRWMSLHFFSFFMTWGVFLPYWTGWMVHIKGVSVSEASFIMSLGLAARGISTLFFFPYLSGKFSSKALLNGARIGTLLALLCYIPADSFQSLLLVTLVLHVFYPALMPSLDSACGVLVQHNELKAYGTSRQWGSAGFVSAGVILSVFTGIFGDQAILWALLLGTLIFACLSFMHAPAVLSKRPETDRARKEGMFALFRIKYFGLVLAIVILLQAAHASYYNYGYLFLQEIDAPAYAIGIIINIAVIAEIIFFAIADRYFHQFTAGSLLALAALGATVRWILVFAFPHVIIFCIAQTLHACSFAMGHYAFMKYLIKNISPAQIPKAQGIYSALALSWSTAVFTIFGGFLYEIEPRYAFIGMIVCTIPSMLLALLYRKLEMKKRVFAGNAQDM
;
A
#
# COMPACT_ATOMS: atom_id res chain seq x y z
N MET A 1 2.93 -22.96 17.77
CA MET A 1 4.30 -22.46 17.50
C MET A 1 4.72 -22.58 16.03
N LYS A 2 4.50 -23.74 15.36
CA LYS A 2 4.91 -23.94 13.95
C LYS A 2 4.24 -22.96 12.96
N ALA A 3 2.91 -22.80 13.04
CA ALA A 3 2.16 -21.89 12.17
C ALA A 3 2.53 -20.40 12.34
N TYR A 4 2.73 -19.95 13.61
CA TYR A 4 3.18 -18.60 13.91
C TYR A 4 4.55 -18.31 13.28
N ARG A 5 5.54 -19.19 13.49
CA ARG A 5 6.89 -19.01 12.91
C ARG A 5 6.84 -19.00 11.38
N TRP A 6 6.07 -19.91 10.79
CA TRP A 6 5.87 -20.00 9.34
C TRP A 6 5.31 -18.69 8.80
N MET A 7 4.22 -18.21 9.37
CA MET A 7 3.52 -17.00 8.90
C MET A 7 4.37 -15.73 9.11
N SER A 8 5.04 -15.61 10.27
CA SER A 8 5.92 -14.47 10.59
C SER A 8 7.09 -14.36 9.61
N LEU A 9 7.75 -15.47 9.28
CA LEU A 9 8.84 -15.50 8.28
C LEU A 9 8.34 -15.12 6.89
N HIS A 10 7.13 -15.54 6.51
CA HIS A 10 6.56 -15.19 5.22
C HIS A 10 6.20 -13.71 5.12
N PHE A 11 5.61 -13.13 6.16
CA PHE A 11 5.37 -11.69 6.21
C PHE A 11 6.68 -10.91 6.19
N PHE A 12 7.64 -11.26 7.04
CA PHE A 12 8.94 -10.61 7.10
C PHE A 12 9.63 -10.59 5.72
N SER A 13 9.77 -11.77 5.09
CA SER A 13 10.46 -11.89 3.81
C SER A 13 9.76 -11.16 2.67
N PHE A 14 8.42 -11.25 2.59
CA PHE A 14 7.66 -10.49 1.59
C PHE A 14 7.86 -8.98 1.77
N PHE A 15 7.70 -8.48 2.99
CA PHE A 15 7.82 -7.05 3.24
C PHE A 15 9.26 -6.54 3.15
N MET A 16 10.25 -7.40 3.35
CA MET A 16 11.62 -7.07 2.97
C MET A 16 11.74 -6.75 1.47
N THR A 17 11.17 -7.58 0.60
CA THR A 17 11.18 -7.29 -0.84
C THR A 17 10.33 -6.06 -1.18
N TRP A 18 9.18 -5.88 -0.51
CA TRP A 18 8.31 -4.74 -0.72
C TRP A 18 8.94 -3.41 -0.30
N GLY A 19 9.75 -3.42 0.76
CA GLY A 19 10.51 -2.25 1.23
C GLY A 19 11.65 -1.84 0.29
N VAL A 20 12.11 -2.76 -0.55
CA VAL A 20 13.01 -2.45 -1.67
C VAL A 20 12.21 -1.93 -2.87
N PHE A 21 11.17 -2.65 -3.27
CA PHE A 21 10.44 -2.35 -4.50
C PHE A 21 9.72 -1.01 -4.44
N LEU A 22 8.89 -0.79 -3.41
CA LEU A 22 7.96 0.34 -3.38
C LEU A 22 8.66 1.71 -3.46
N PRO A 23 9.70 2.01 -2.65
CA PRO A 23 10.31 3.34 -2.68
C PRO A 23 11.43 3.52 -3.70
N TYR A 24 12.11 2.44 -4.17
CA TYR A 24 13.35 2.57 -4.93
C TYR A 24 13.23 2.17 -6.41
N TRP A 25 12.16 1.47 -6.80
CA TRP A 25 12.08 0.84 -8.12
C TRP A 25 12.06 1.83 -9.27
N THR A 26 11.35 2.95 -9.12
CA THR A 26 11.33 4.02 -10.13
C THR A 26 12.72 4.64 -10.29
N GLY A 27 13.43 4.89 -9.18
CA GLY A 27 14.80 5.39 -9.22
C GLY A 27 15.75 4.41 -9.91
N TRP A 28 15.62 3.12 -9.65
CA TRP A 28 16.39 2.09 -10.36
C TRP A 28 16.14 2.12 -11.89
N MET A 29 14.90 2.25 -12.33
CA MET A 29 14.59 2.34 -13.76
C MET A 29 15.22 3.58 -14.39
N VAL A 30 15.17 4.72 -13.72
CA VAL A 30 15.75 5.97 -14.22
C VAL A 30 17.27 5.88 -14.29
N HIS A 31 17.94 5.50 -13.19
CA HIS A 31 19.40 5.55 -13.10
C HIS A 31 20.11 4.39 -13.77
N ILE A 32 19.52 3.21 -13.78
CA ILE A 32 20.19 1.99 -14.28
C ILE A 32 19.71 1.64 -15.70
N LYS A 33 18.43 1.81 -15.98
CA LYS A 33 17.88 1.52 -17.31
C LYS A 33 17.83 2.76 -18.23
N GLY A 34 18.13 3.95 -17.71
CA GLY A 34 18.27 5.16 -18.47
C GLY A 34 16.97 5.70 -19.08
N VAL A 35 15.81 5.25 -18.59
CA VAL A 35 14.52 5.82 -18.99
C VAL A 35 14.27 7.15 -18.29
N SER A 36 13.55 8.06 -18.94
CA SER A 36 13.16 9.32 -18.29
C SER A 36 12.20 9.08 -17.11
N VAL A 37 12.04 10.07 -16.23
CA VAL A 37 11.10 9.98 -15.12
C VAL A 37 9.67 9.81 -15.63
N SER A 38 9.29 10.49 -16.71
CA SER A 38 7.97 10.34 -17.35
C SER A 38 7.76 8.95 -17.91
N GLU A 39 8.76 8.37 -18.58
CA GLU A 39 8.68 6.99 -19.08
C GLU A 39 8.56 5.97 -17.95
N ALA A 40 9.40 6.08 -16.90
CA ALA A 40 9.30 5.25 -15.71
C ALA A 40 7.92 5.38 -15.04
N SER A 41 7.38 6.59 -14.98
CA SER A 41 6.06 6.89 -14.44
C SER A 41 4.94 6.23 -15.24
N PHE A 42 5.03 6.26 -16.56
CA PHE A 42 4.07 5.59 -17.43
C PHE A 42 4.12 4.08 -17.27
N ILE A 43 5.33 3.49 -17.24
CA ILE A 43 5.54 2.05 -16.99
C ILE A 43 4.93 1.63 -15.64
N MET A 44 5.26 2.36 -14.57
CA MET A 44 4.74 2.07 -13.22
C MET A 44 3.23 2.26 -13.13
N SER A 45 2.69 3.27 -13.79
CA SER A 45 1.25 3.53 -13.84
C SER A 45 0.48 2.38 -14.48
N LEU A 46 0.93 1.88 -15.63
CA LEU A 46 0.31 0.72 -16.28
C LEU A 46 0.48 -0.54 -15.42
N GLY A 47 1.60 -0.71 -14.74
CA GLY A 47 1.78 -1.75 -13.73
C GLY A 47 0.75 -1.67 -12.61
N LEU A 48 0.55 -0.48 -12.03
CA LEU A 48 -0.47 -0.25 -10.99
C LEU A 48 -1.90 -0.49 -11.50
N ALA A 49 -2.17 -0.16 -12.77
CA ALA A 49 -3.46 -0.48 -13.40
C ALA A 49 -3.66 -2.01 -13.51
N ALA A 50 -2.64 -2.74 -13.95
CA ALA A 50 -2.64 -4.21 -14.00
C ALA A 50 -2.78 -4.83 -12.60
N ARG A 51 -2.14 -4.25 -11.56
CA ARG A 51 -2.34 -4.62 -10.17
C ARG A 51 -3.80 -4.51 -9.75
N GLY A 52 -4.45 -3.40 -10.08
CA GLY A 52 -5.87 -3.19 -9.75
C GLY A 52 -6.77 -4.27 -10.37
N ILE A 53 -6.53 -4.64 -11.63
CA ILE A 53 -7.22 -5.73 -12.32
C ILE A 53 -6.92 -7.07 -11.65
N SER A 54 -5.65 -7.34 -11.36
CA SER A 54 -5.21 -8.59 -10.74
C SER A 54 -5.86 -8.79 -9.37
N THR A 55 -5.84 -7.78 -8.50
CA THR A 55 -6.38 -7.87 -7.14
C THR A 55 -7.90 -7.89 -7.09
N LEU A 56 -8.58 -7.24 -8.04
CA LEU A 56 -10.05 -7.16 -8.04
C LEU A 56 -10.72 -8.36 -8.72
N PHE A 57 -10.11 -8.92 -9.76
CA PHE A 57 -10.71 -9.97 -10.59
C PHE A 57 -9.94 -11.29 -10.54
N PHE A 58 -8.65 -11.27 -10.84
CA PHE A 58 -7.87 -12.51 -10.94
C PHE A 58 -7.67 -13.19 -9.59
N PHE A 59 -7.25 -12.45 -8.58
CA PHE A 59 -7.01 -13.03 -7.27
C PHE A 59 -8.28 -13.64 -6.64
N PRO A 60 -9.45 -12.98 -6.59
CA PRO A 60 -10.67 -13.58 -6.08
C PRO A 60 -11.13 -14.80 -6.88
N TYR A 61 -10.94 -14.81 -8.20
CA TYR A 61 -11.27 -15.96 -9.04
C TYR A 61 -10.36 -17.16 -8.73
N LEU A 62 -9.05 -16.92 -8.66
CA LEU A 62 -8.08 -17.98 -8.40
C LEU A 62 -8.17 -18.50 -6.96
N SER A 63 -8.43 -17.62 -5.98
CA SER A 63 -8.61 -18.00 -4.57
C SER A 63 -9.83 -18.89 -4.34
N GLY A 64 -10.81 -18.88 -5.23
CA GLY A 64 -11.94 -19.82 -5.21
C GLY A 64 -11.62 -21.20 -5.79
N LYS A 65 -10.50 -21.34 -6.52
CA LYS A 65 -10.14 -22.59 -7.20
C LYS A 65 -8.93 -23.30 -6.61
N PHE A 66 -7.99 -22.54 -6.07
CA PHE A 66 -6.71 -23.05 -5.60
C PHE A 66 -6.58 -22.89 -4.08
N SER A 67 -5.79 -23.75 -3.46
CA SER A 67 -5.45 -23.62 -2.04
C SER A 67 -4.57 -22.40 -1.80
N SER A 68 -4.61 -21.85 -0.57
CA SER A 68 -3.78 -20.70 -0.18
C SER A 68 -2.29 -20.95 -0.40
N LYS A 69 -1.82 -22.18 -0.15
CA LYS A 69 -0.44 -22.61 -0.42
C LYS A 69 -0.10 -22.55 -1.91
N ALA A 70 -0.98 -23.07 -2.78
CA ALA A 70 -0.76 -23.07 -4.23
C ALA A 70 -0.71 -21.65 -4.80
N LEU A 71 -1.63 -20.78 -4.38
CA LEU A 71 -1.64 -19.36 -4.78
C LEU A 71 -0.38 -18.64 -4.38
N LEU A 72 0.04 -18.80 -3.12
CA LEU A 72 1.24 -18.16 -2.60
C LEU A 72 2.50 -18.65 -3.34
N ASN A 73 2.60 -19.93 -3.64
CA ASN A 73 3.73 -20.49 -4.38
C ASN A 73 3.74 -20.03 -5.84
N GLY A 74 2.60 -20.06 -6.52
CA GLY A 74 2.48 -19.57 -7.89
C GLY A 74 2.85 -18.10 -8.02
N ALA A 75 2.36 -17.24 -7.10
CA ALA A 75 2.69 -15.83 -7.08
C ALA A 75 4.19 -15.57 -6.81
N ARG A 76 4.82 -16.33 -5.91
CA ARG A 76 6.27 -16.23 -5.63
C ARG A 76 7.12 -16.58 -6.85
N ILE A 77 6.83 -17.73 -7.46
CA ILE A 77 7.58 -18.20 -8.65
C ILE A 77 7.38 -17.22 -9.80
N GLY A 78 6.14 -16.80 -10.07
CA GLY A 78 5.86 -15.82 -11.11
C GLY A 78 6.56 -14.48 -10.87
N THR A 79 6.62 -14.01 -9.62
CA THR A 79 7.36 -12.80 -9.24
C THR A 79 8.86 -12.95 -9.50
N LEU A 80 9.46 -14.07 -9.07
CA LEU A 80 10.90 -14.30 -9.28
C LEU A 80 11.24 -14.36 -10.77
N LEU A 81 10.45 -15.07 -11.57
CA LEU A 81 10.65 -15.17 -13.01
C LEU A 81 10.51 -13.80 -13.68
N ALA A 82 9.48 -13.01 -13.32
CA ALA A 82 9.31 -11.67 -13.84
C ALA A 82 10.49 -10.75 -13.47
N LEU A 83 11.02 -10.83 -12.25
CA LEU A 83 12.18 -10.05 -11.84
C LEU A 83 13.46 -10.44 -12.62
N LEU A 84 13.66 -11.72 -12.91
CA LEU A 84 14.79 -12.15 -13.74
C LEU A 84 14.70 -11.57 -15.16
N CYS A 85 13.49 -11.38 -15.70
CA CYS A 85 13.29 -10.78 -17.02
C CYS A 85 13.70 -9.29 -17.08
N TYR A 86 13.86 -8.60 -15.96
CA TYR A 86 14.40 -7.21 -15.97
C TYR A 86 15.90 -7.16 -16.28
N ILE A 87 16.65 -8.26 -16.10
CA ILE A 87 18.09 -8.28 -16.40
C ILE A 87 18.33 -7.92 -17.86
N PRO A 88 17.72 -8.61 -18.85
CA PRO A 88 17.90 -8.30 -20.28
C PRO A 88 16.96 -7.19 -20.80
N ALA A 89 16.08 -6.62 -19.98
CA ALA A 89 15.11 -5.62 -20.44
C ALA A 89 15.77 -4.22 -20.42
N ASP A 90 16.15 -3.70 -21.61
CA ASP A 90 16.83 -2.41 -21.75
C ASP A 90 16.07 -1.40 -22.64
N SER A 91 14.91 -1.78 -23.18
CA SER A 91 14.04 -0.89 -23.93
C SER A 91 12.77 -0.53 -23.17
N PHE A 92 12.18 0.62 -23.48
CA PHE A 92 10.89 1.03 -22.91
C PHE A 92 9.83 -0.08 -23.03
N GLN A 93 9.71 -0.70 -24.21
CA GLN A 93 8.71 -1.74 -24.47
C GLN A 93 8.97 -3.00 -23.64
N SER A 94 10.23 -3.44 -23.52
CA SER A 94 10.59 -4.61 -22.71
C SER A 94 10.36 -4.35 -21.21
N LEU A 95 10.75 -3.18 -20.72
CA LEU A 95 10.50 -2.77 -19.33
C LEU A 95 9.01 -2.69 -19.02
N LEU A 96 8.21 -2.12 -19.94
CA LEU A 96 6.75 -2.06 -19.80
C LEU A 96 6.15 -3.46 -19.71
N LEU A 97 6.50 -4.36 -20.64
CA LEU A 97 5.97 -5.72 -20.67
C LEU A 97 6.31 -6.48 -19.39
N VAL A 98 7.58 -6.43 -18.96
CA VAL A 98 8.03 -7.09 -17.73
C VAL A 98 7.34 -6.51 -16.49
N THR A 99 7.15 -5.18 -16.46
CA THR A 99 6.43 -4.50 -15.37
C THR A 99 4.96 -4.94 -15.29
N LEU A 100 4.28 -5.07 -16.43
CA LEU A 100 2.90 -5.58 -16.47
C LEU A 100 2.82 -7.01 -15.91
N VAL A 101 3.74 -7.89 -16.33
CA VAL A 101 3.81 -9.27 -15.81
C VAL A 101 4.11 -9.28 -14.31
N LEU A 102 5.08 -8.49 -13.87
CA LEU A 102 5.42 -8.39 -12.44
C LEU A 102 4.21 -7.96 -11.61
N HIS A 103 3.45 -6.97 -12.07
CA HIS A 103 2.30 -6.45 -11.34
C HIS A 103 1.06 -7.37 -11.34
N VAL A 104 1.07 -8.45 -12.12
CA VAL A 104 0.08 -9.53 -11.99
C VAL A 104 0.42 -10.45 -10.80
N PHE A 105 1.69 -10.79 -10.61
CA PHE A 105 2.11 -11.76 -9.60
C PHE A 105 2.51 -11.14 -8.27
N TYR A 106 3.33 -10.10 -8.30
CA TYR A 106 3.96 -9.57 -7.10
C TYR A 106 2.95 -8.97 -6.10
N PRO A 107 2.03 -8.08 -6.50
CA PRO A 107 1.05 -7.56 -5.57
C PRO A 107 0.03 -8.61 -5.09
N ALA A 108 -0.14 -9.71 -5.81
CA ALA A 108 -1.01 -10.82 -5.38
C ALA A 108 -0.46 -11.58 -4.16
N LEU A 109 0.84 -11.43 -3.86
CA LEU A 109 1.47 -12.03 -2.68
C LEU A 109 0.87 -11.52 -1.38
N MET A 110 0.56 -10.21 -1.29
CA MET A 110 0.01 -9.62 -0.08
C MET A 110 -1.38 -10.21 0.28
N PRO A 111 -2.39 -10.18 -0.59
CA PRO A 111 -3.68 -10.80 -0.29
C PRO A 111 -3.57 -12.33 -0.14
N SER A 112 -2.58 -12.98 -0.77
CA SER A 112 -2.33 -14.42 -0.54
C SER A 112 -1.85 -14.69 0.88
N LEU A 113 -0.94 -13.87 1.42
CA LEU A 113 -0.46 -13.97 2.79
C LEU A 113 -1.57 -13.64 3.80
N ASP A 114 -2.36 -12.60 3.52
CA ASP A 114 -3.48 -12.20 4.38
C ASP A 114 -4.55 -13.29 4.42
N SER A 115 -4.87 -13.90 3.28
CA SER A 115 -5.79 -15.03 3.19
C SER A 115 -5.26 -16.24 3.95
N ALA A 116 -3.99 -16.61 3.76
CA ALA A 116 -3.37 -17.72 4.48
C ALA A 116 -3.40 -17.49 6.00
N CYS A 117 -3.07 -16.27 6.43
CA CYS A 117 -3.14 -15.90 7.85
C CYS A 117 -4.56 -15.99 8.40
N GLY A 118 -5.55 -15.51 7.64
CA GLY A 118 -6.96 -15.62 8.01
C GLY A 118 -7.42 -17.07 8.18
N VAL A 119 -7.04 -17.96 7.27
CA VAL A 119 -7.34 -19.41 7.37
C VAL A 119 -6.71 -20.01 8.64
N LEU A 120 -5.46 -19.67 8.97
CA LEU A 120 -4.79 -20.17 10.17
C LEU A 120 -5.45 -19.67 11.46
N VAL A 121 -5.94 -18.43 11.48
CA VAL A 121 -6.69 -17.89 12.63
C VAL A 121 -8.05 -18.58 12.77
N GLN A 122 -8.79 -18.78 11.68
CA GLN A 122 -10.09 -19.48 11.70
C GLN A 122 -9.99 -20.94 12.20
N HIS A 123 -8.86 -21.59 11.93
CA HIS A 123 -8.61 -22.96 12.39
C HIS A 123 -7.88 -23.03 13.74
N ASN A 124 -7.78 -21.90 14.48
CA ASN A 124 -7.11 -21.81 15.78
C ASN A 124 -5.61 -22.22 15.77
N GLU A 125 -4.97 -22.23 14.59
CA GLU A 125 -3.52 -22.45 14.46
C GLU A 125 -2.71 -21.19 14.77
N LEU A 126 -3.34 -20.02 14.68
CA LEU A 126 -2.82 -18.69 15.08
C LEU A 126 -3.78 -18.02 16.06
N LYS A 127 -3.23 -17.34 17.07
CA LYS A 127 -4.03 -16.60 18.07
C LYS A 127 -4.71 -15.36 17.45
N ALA A 128 -4.00 -14.61 16.64
CA ALA A 128 -4.49 -13.39 16.00
C ALA A 128 -3.67 -13.03 14.76
N TYR A 129 -4.29 -12.37 13.81
CA TYR A 129 -3.66 -11.87 12.58
C TYR A 129 -2.46 -10.95 12.87
N GLY A 130 -2.64 -9.97 13.76
CA GLY A 130 -1.63 -8.94 14.04
C GLY A 130 -0.32 -9.48 14.58
N THR A 131 -0.33 -10.59 15.32
CA THR A 131 0.87 -11.17 15.92
C THR A 131 1.91 -11.64 14.89
N SER A 132 1.47 -12.11 13.74
CA SER A 132 2.37 -12.48 12.64
C SER A 132 2.59 -11.33 11.66
N ARG A 133 1.56 -10.49 11.43
CA ARG A 133 1.60 -9.37 10.48
C ARG A 133 2.61 -8.28 10.86
N GLN A 134 2.84 -8.05 12.15
CA GLN A 134 3.84 -7.08 12.65
C GLN A 134 5.26 -7.35 12.14
N TRP A 135 5.61 -8.61 11.87
CA TRP A 135 6.90 -8.97 11.27
C TRP A 135 7.08 -8.42 9.85
N GLY A 136 5.97 -8.13 9.18
CA GLY A 136 6.02 -7.41 7.90
C GLY A 136 6.59 -6.00 8.06
N SER A 137 6.13 -5.23 9.06
CA SER A 137 6.69 -3.90 9.31
C SER A 137 8.18 -3.97 9.67
N ALA A 138 8.59 -4.96 10.48
CA ALA A 138 10.01 -5.20 10.77
C ALA A 138 10.80 -5.51 9.49
N GLY A 139 10.26 -6.34 8.57
CA GLY A 139 10.89 -6.65 7.29
C GLY A 139 11.05 -5.41 6.40
N PHE A 140 10.02 -4.59 6.30
CA PHE A 140 10.05 -3.35 5.51
C PHE A 140 11.10 -2.37 6.04
N VAL A 141 11.11 -2.12 7.35
CA VAL A 141 12.10 -1.21 7.98
C VAL A 141 13.52 -1.76 7.80
N SER A 142 13.72 -3.06 8.02
CA SER A 142 15.04 -3.69 7.82
C SER A 142 15.53 -3.56 6.38
N ALA A 143 14.64 -3.71 5.39
CA ALA A 143 14.98 -3.54 3.98
C ALA A 143 15.52 -2.15 3.68
N GLY A 144 14.83 -1.10 4.15
CA GLY A 144 15.25 0.29 3.91
C GLY A 144 16.63 0.59 4.52
N VAL A 145 16.89 0.12 5.74
CA VAL A 145 18.21 0.30 6.40
C VAL A 145 19.30 -0.46 5.64
N ILE A 146 19.09 -1.74 5.36
CA ILE A 146 20.07 -2.58 4.66
C ILE A 146 20.36 -2.03 3.27
N LEU A 147 19.30 -1.70 2.51
CA LEU A 147 19.45 -1.20 1.14
C LEU A 147 20.20 0.14 1.09
N SER A 148 19.98 1.04 2.05
CA SER A 148 20.71 2.30 2.12
C SER A 148 22.22 2.10 2.24
N VAL A 149 22.67 1.10 3.01
CA VAL A 149 24.09 0.74 3.09
C VAL A 149 24.58 0.21 1.74
N PHE A 150 23.81 -0.68 1.11
CA PHE A 150 24.21 -1.27 -0.17
C PHE A 150 24.20 -0.25 -1.31
N THR A 151 23.21 0.65 -1.39
CA THR A 151 23.21 1.71 -2.39
C THR A 151 24.31 2.74 -2.15
N GLY A 152 24.67 3.00 -0.91
CA GLY A 152 25.82 3.85 -0.58
C GLY A 152 27.18 3.27 -1.02
N ILE A 153 27.33 1.94 -1.07
CA ILE A 153 28.57 1.27 -1.46
C ILE A 153 28.60 0.93 -2.96
N PHE A 154 27.51 0.40 -3.49
CA PHE A 154 27.43 -0.18 -4.83
C PHE A 154 26.58 0.64 -5.81
N GLY A 155 26.02 1.77 -5.36
CA GLY A 155 25.08 2.56 -6.15
C GLY A 155 23.74 1.85 -6.38
N ASP A 156 22.91 2.40 -7.27
CA ASP A 156 21.54 1.96 -7.49
C ASP A 156 21.43 0.57 -8.16
N GLN A 157 22.51 0.02 -8.67
CA GLN A 157 22.56 -1.37 -9.15
C GLN A 157 22.21 -2.37 -8.03
N ALA A 158 22.51 -2.03 -6.75
CA ALA A 158 22.17 -2.85 -5.61
C ALA A 158 20.67 -3.12 -5.47
N ILE A 159 19.80 -2.23 -5.99
CA ILE A 159 18.34 -2.30 -5.84
C ILE A 159 17.78 -3.58 -6.49
N LEU A 160 18.12 -3.85 -7.75
CA LEU A 160 17.68 -5.06 -8.45
C LEU A 160 18.21 -6.32 -7.78
N TRP A 161 19.49 -6.35 -7.42
CA TRP A 161 20.11 -7.52 -6.81
C TRP A 161 19.55 -7.80 -5.41
N ALA A 162 19.30 -6.76 -4.60
CA ALA A 162 18.65 -6.91 -3.31
C ALA A 162 17.21 -7.46 -3.45
N LEU A 163 16.47 -6.97 -4.45
CA LEU A 163 15.10 -7.44 -4.73
C LEU A 163 15.09 -8.89 -5.22
N LEU A 164 16.00 -9.26 -6.12
CA LEU A 164 16.16 -10.63 -6.61
C LEU A 164 16.55 -11.59 -5.49
N LEU A 165 17.57 -11.24 -4.68
CA LEU A 165 18.01 -12.05 -3.54
C LEU A 165 16.89 -12.21 -2.51
N GLY A 166 16.24 -11.12 -2.14
CA GLY A 166 15.12 -11.15 -1.19
C GLY A 166 13.94 -12.02 -1.71
N THR A 167 13.62 -11.91 -3.00
CA THR A 167 12.56 -12.71 -3.61
C THR A 167 12.97 -14.19 -3.74
N LEU A 168 14.23 -14.47 -4.01
CA LEU A 168 14.77 -15.83 -4.01
C LEU A 168 14.68 -16.46 -2.60
N ILE A 169 15.10 -15.74 -1.57
CA ILE A 169 14.96 -16.18 -0.16
C ILE A 169 13.48 -16.45 0.15
N PHE A 170 12.59 -15.53 -0.25
CA PHE A 170 11.15 -15.70 -0.06
C PHE A 170 10.60 -16.90 -0.85
N ALA A 171 11.10 -17.17 -2.06
CA ALA A 171 10.74 -18.35 -2.83
C ALA A 171 11.26 -19.65 -2.16
N CYS A 172 12.45 -19.65 -1.58
CA CYS A 172 12.98 -20.78 -0.83
C CYS A 172 12.13 -21.15 0.39
N LEU A 173 11.37 -20.23 0.96
CA LEU A 173 10.42 -20.56 2.03
C LEU A 173 9.29 -21.50 1.55
N SER A 174 9.10 -21.71 0.22
CA SER A 174 8.16 -22.69 -0.31
C SER A 174 8.51 -24.13 0.08
N PHE A 175 9.80 -24.41 0.35
CA PHE A 175 10.27 -25.72 0.81
C PHE A 175 9.97 -25.96 2.30
N MET A 176 9.60 -24.94 3.06
CA MET A 176 9.16 -25.12 4.45
C MET A 176 7.83 -25.86 4.50
N HIS A 177 7.70 -26.79 5.45
CA HIS A 177 6.44 -27.47 5.71
C HIS A 177 5.36 -26.46 6.10
N ALA A 178 4.43 -26.22 5.17
CA ALA A 178 3.27 -25.37 5.44
C ALA A 178 2.27 -26.10 6.34
N PRO A 179 1.52 -25.37 7.18
CA PRO A 179 0.40 -25.93 7.90
C PRO A 179 -0.59 -26.65 6.97
N ALA A 180 -1.03 -27.85 7.35
CA ALA A 180 -1.81 -28.73 6.49
C ALA A 180 -3.11 -28.09 5.97
N VAL A 181 -3.73 -27.25 6.78
CA VAL A 181 -4.97 -26.53 6.44
C VAL A 181 -4.81 -25.63 5.20
N LEU A 182 -3.62 -25.07 4.96
CA LEU A 182 -3.34 -24.19 3.82
C LEU A 182 -3.27 -24.95 2.49
N SER A 183 -3.15 -26.28 2.53
CA SER A 183 -3.15 -27.15 1.34
C SER A 183 -4.55 -27.58 0.93
N LYS A 184 -5.56 -27.37 1.78
CA LYS A 184 -6.94 -27.67 1.45
C LYS A 184 -7.50 -26.65 0.46
N ARG A 185 -8.35 -27.11 -0.45
CA ARG A 185 -9.10 -26.21 -1.33
C ARG A 185 -10.17 -25.48 -0.52
N PRO A 186 -10.48 -24.23 -0.83
CA PRO A 186 -11.55 -23.51 -0.16
C PRO A 186 -12.88 -24.23 -0.42
N GLU A 187 -13.69 -24.39 0.63
CA GLU A 187 -15.08 -24.78 0.46
C GLU A 187 -15.81 -23.62 -0.24
N THR A 188 -16.56 -23.95 -1.28
CA THR A 188 -17.32 -22.95 -2.06
C THR A 188 -18.43 -22.40 -1.20
N ASP A 189 -18.19 -21.28 -0.55
CA ASP A 189 -19.17 -20.61 0.28
C ASP A 189 -20.24 -19.97 -0.64
N ARG A 190 -21.49 -20.43 -0.49
CA ARG A 190 -22.67 -19.91 -1.23
C ARG A 190 -23.06 -18.48 -0.86
N ALA A 191 -22.37 -17.86 0.12
CA ALA A 191 -22.61 -16.48 0.57
C ALA A 191 -22.18 -15.37 -0.41
N ARG A 192 -21.72 -15.71 -1.60
CA ARG A 192 -21.22 -14.79 -2.65
C ARG A 192 -22.29 -14.05 -3.47
N LYS A 193 -23.60 -14.14 -3.11
CA LYS A 193 -24.71 -13.71 -3.98
C LYS A 193 -24.92 -12.21 -4.15
N GLU A 194 -24.43 -11.36 -3.27
CA GLU A 194 -24.59 -9.90 -3.45
C GLU A 194 -23.48 -9.32 -4.30
N GLY A 195 -23.84 -8.65 -5.39
CA GLY A 195 -22.88 -7.99 -6.28
C GLY A 195 -22.09 -6.88 -5.58
N MET A 196 -20.86 -6.64 -6.04
CA MET A 196 -19.97 -5.58 -5.54
C MET A 196 -20.63 -4.19 -5.54
N PHE A 197 -21.49 -3.90 -6.53
CA PHE A 197 -22.22 -2.65 -6.65
C PHE A 197 -23.29 -2.42 -5.57
N ALA A 198 -23.71 -3.46 -4.84
CA ALA A 198 -24.64 -3.32 -3.72
C ALA A 198 -24.09 -2.41 -2.60
N LEU A 199 -22.77 -2.33 -2.45
CA LEU A 199 -22.10 -1.45 -1.49
C LEU A 199 -22.40 0.05 -1.73
N PHE A 200 -22.56 0.45 -2.98
CA PHE A 200 -22.88 1.86 -3.31
C PHE A 200 -24.28 2.29 -2.90
N ARG A 201 -25.18 1.34 -2.57
CA ARG A 201 -26.48 1.63 -1.98
C ARG A 201 -26.39 1.96 -0.48
N ILE A 202 -25.28 1.64 0.16
CA ILE A 202 -25.05 1.93 1.58
C ILE A 202 -24.80 3.44 1.74
N LYS A 203 -25.51 4.05 2.69
CA LYS A 203 -25.48 5.49 2.92
C LYS A 203 -24.07 6.00 3.13
N TYR A 204 -23.64 6.95 2.30
CA TYR A 204 -22.34 7.60 2.30
C TYR A 204 -21.14 6.72 1.89
N PHE A 205 -21.32 5.47 1.48
CA PHE A 205 -20.19 4.62 1.07
C PHE A 205 -19.42 5.26 -0.09
N GLY A 206 -20.10 5.69 -1.14
CA GLY A 206 -19.45 6.34 -2.29
C GLY A 206 -18.69 7.63 -1.90
N LEU A 207 -19.26 8.45 -1.00
CA LEU A 207 -18.61 9.66 -0.51
C LEU A 207 -17.34 9.36 0.30
N VAL A 208 -17.42 8.44 1.25
CA VAL A 208 -16.27 8.04 2.06
C VAL A 208 -15.20 7.39 1.19
N LEU A 209 -15.60 6.55 0.24
CA LEU A 209 -14.69 5.94 -0.71
C LEU A 209 -13.98 7.01 -1.58
N ALA A 210 -14.69 8.02 -2.07
CA ALA A 210 -14.09 9.12 -2.84
C ALA A 210 -13.04 9.90 -2.01
N ILE A 211 -13.33 10.17 -0.74
CA ILE A 211 -12.38 10.83 0.18
C ILE A 211 -11.09 10.02 0.28
N VAL A 212 -11.19 8.73 0.55
CA VAL A 212 -9.98 7.89 0.72
C VAL A 212 -9.27 7.60 -0.59
N ILE A 213 -9.97 7.58 -1.74
CA ILE A 213 -9.34 7.52 -3.06
C ILE A 213 -8.42 8.73 -3.26
N LEU A 214 -8.92 9.93 -2.99
CA LEU A 214 -8.13 11.16 -3.12
C LEU A 214 -6.97 11.21 -2.13
N LEU A 215 -7.17 10.78 -0.88
CA LEU A 215 -6.10 10.68 0.11
C LEU A 215 -5.00 9.72 -0.31
N GLN A 216 -5.34 8.57 -0.90
CA GLN A 216 -4.33 7.61 -1.36
C GLN A 216 -3.65 8.08 -2.65
N ALA A 217 -4.39 8.67 -3.58
CA ALA A 217 -3.84 9.30 -4.77
C ALA A 217 -2.77 10.36 -4.43
N ALA A 218 -2.98 11.10 -3.33
CA ALA A 218 -2.03 12.09 -2.83
C ALA A 218 -0.69 11.51 -2.33
N HIS A 219 -0.49 10.20 -2.35
CA HIS A 219 0.79 9.56 -2.03
C HIS A 219 1.54 9.08 -3.28
N ALA A 220 0.97 9.22 -4.48
CA ALA A 220 1.54 8.69 -5.72
C ALA A 220 2.97 9.19 -5.97
N SER A 221 3.20 10.50 -5.88
CA SER A 221 4.54 11.09 -6.08
C SER A 221 5.53 10.63 -5.01
N TYR A 222 5.10 10.51 -3.76
CA TYR A 222 5.97 10.05 -2.68
C TYR A 222 6.46 8.62 -2.91
N TYR A 223 5.56 7.70 -3.28
CA TYR A 223 5.91 6.31 -3.51
C TYR A 223 6.80 6.09 -4.74
N ASN A 224 6.66 6.92 -5.77
CA ASN A 224 7.41 6.75 -7.00
C ASN A 224 8.66 7.64 -7.09
N TYR A 225 8.62 8.84 -6.51
CA TYR A 225 9.70 9.82 -6.67
C TYR A 225 10.37 10.22 -5.36
N GLY A 226 9.90 9.74 -4.20
CA GLY A 226 10.48 10.12 -2.91
C GLY A 226 11.97 9.79 -2.79
N TYR A 227 12.40 8.67 -3.37
CA TYR A 227 13.81 8.28 -3.44
C TYR A 227 14.62 9.24 -4.32
N LEU A 228 14.16 9.48 -5.55
CA LEU A 228 14.78 10.42 -6.49
C LEU A 228 14.84 11.84 -5.90
N PHE A 229 13.73 12.29 -5.31
CA PHE A 229 13.68 13.61 -4.69
C PHE A 229 14.65 13.77 -3.52
N LEU A 230 14.85 12.73 -2.71
CA LEU A 230 15.85 12.76 -1.64
C LEU A 230 17.26 12.90 -2.20
N GLN A 231 17.57 12.28 -3.34
CA GLN A 231 18.85 12.46 -4.03
C GLN A 231 19.00 13.88 -4.58
N GLU A 232 17.95 14.46 -5.17
CA GLU A 232 17.94 15.84 -5.68
C GLU A 232 18.18 16.91 -4.59
N ILE A 233 17.74 16.64 -3.37
CA ILE A 233 17.97 17.56 -2.21
C ILE A 233 19.20 17.18 -1.40
N ASP A 234 20.14 16.45 -2.00
CA ASP A 234 21.45 16.07 -1.47
C ASP A 234 21.36 15.24 -0.16
N ALA A 235 20.34 14.40 -0.01
CA ALA A 235 20.28 13.47 1.12
C ALA A 235 21.39 12.41 0.98
N PRO A 236 22.19 12.16 2.05
CA PRO A 236 23.21 11.14 2.00
C PRO A 236 22.63 9.75 1.66
N ALA A 237 23.19 9.04 0.69
CA ALA A 237 22.67 7.76 0.21
C ALA A 237 22.40 6.76 1.35
N TYR A 238 23.32 6.66 2.32
CA TYR A 238 23.17 5.80 3.49
C TYR A 238 22.03 6.21 4.44
N ALA A 239 21.52 7.43 4.34
CA ALA A 239 20.44 7.95 5.20
C ALA A 239 19.05 7.82 4.54
N ILE A 240 18.96 7.69 3.22
CA ILE A 240 17.68 7.74 2.48
C ILE A 240 16.67 6.71 2.99
N GLY A 241 17.08 5.47 3.20
CA GLY A 241 16.18 4.45 3.71
C GLY A 241 15.75 4.68 5.15
N ILE A 242 16.61 5.30 5.97
CA ILE A 242 16.25 5.69 7.34
C ILE A 242 15.18 6.80 7.26
N ILE A 243 15.38 7.80 6.40
CA ILE A 243 14.43 8.90 6.19
C ILE A 243 13.07 8.38 5.71
N ILE A 244 13.05 7.46 4.75
CA ILE A 244 11.81 6.83 4.27
C ILE A 244 11.14 6.05 5.41
N ASN A 245 11.89 5.34 6.22
CA ASN A 245 11.38 4.56 7.34
C ASN A 245 10.76 5.39 8.47
N ILE A 246 11.07 6.68 8.60
CA ILE A 246 10.40 7.59 9.55
C ILE A 246 8.88 7.53 9.34
N ALA A 247 8.41 7.51 8.10
CA ALA A 247 7.00 7.41 7.78
C ALA A 247 6.36 6.12 8.30
N VAL A 248 7.05 4.98 8.12
CA VAL A 248 6.57 3.67 8.57
C VAL A 248 6.57 3.57 10.09
N ILE A 249 7.59 4.10 10.75
CA ILE A 249 7.66 4.14 12.21
C ILE A 249 6.52 5.01 12.77
N ALA A 250 6.27 6.18 12.19
CA ALA A 250 5.16 7.05 12.58
C ALA A 250 3.80 6.36 12.41
N GLU A 251 3.61 5.58 11.35
CA GLU A 251 2.43 4.76 11.11
C GLU A 251 2.26 3.68 12.20
N ILE A 252 3.33 2.95 12.53
CA ILE A 252 3.31 1.92 13.58
C ILE A 252 2.92 2.53 14.93
N ILE A 253 3.51 3.67 15.30
CA ILE A 253 3.19 4.38 16.53
C ILE A 253 1.71 4.80 16.53
N PHE A 254 1.23 5.37 15.42
CA PHE A 254 -0.18 5.76 15.30
C PHE A 254 -1.12 4.58 15.56
N PHE A 255 -0.93 3.44 14.88
CA PHE A 255 -1.79 2.28 15.08
C PHE A 255 -1.71 1.70 16.49
N ALA A 256 -0.56 1.79 17.16
CA ALA A 256 -0.42 1.33 18.54
C ALA A 256 -1.25 2.16 19.54
N ILE A 257 -1.51 3.44 19.23
CA ILE A 257 -2.23 4.35 20.13
C ILE A 257 -3.64 4.71 19.62
N ALA A 258 -3.99 4.33 18.37
CA ALA A 258 -5.20 4.79 17.69
C ALA A 258 -6.47 4.49 18.50
N ASP A 259 -6.66 3.25 18.96
CA ASP A 259 -7.85 2.85 19.70
C ASP A 259 -7.95 3.54 21.07
N ARG A 260 -6.82 3.88 21.69
CA ARG A 260 -6.81 4.58 22.98
C ARG A 260 -7.21 6.05 22.86
N TYR A 261 -6.69 6.78 21.85
CA TYR A 261 -6.86 8.23 21.76
C TYR A 261 -7.89 8.69 20.74
N PHE A 262 -8.13 7.88 19.70
CA PHE A 262 -8.99 8.28 18.56
C PHE A 262 -10.32 7.54 18.49
N HIS A 263 -10.61 6.62 19.42
CA HIS A 263 -11.87 5.85 19.43
C HIS A 263 -13.12 6.75 19.53
N GLN A 264 -13.04 7.88 20.23
CA GLN A 264 -14.16 8.82 20.43
C GLN A 264 -14.46 9.69 19.21
N PHE A 265 -13.47 9.90 18.33
CA PHE A 265 -13.66 10.73 17.13
C PHE A 265 -14.52 10.02 16.09
N THR A 266 -15.33 10.81 15.37
CA THR A 266 -16.12 10.27 14.25
C THR A 266 -15.24 9.96 13.04
N ALA A 267 -15.68 9.07 12.16
CA ALA A 267 -14.96 8.78 10.91
C ALA A 267 -14.78 10.05 10.07
N GLY A 268 -15.79 10.91 10.00
CA GLY A 268 -15.72 12.18 9.27
C GLY A 268 -14.70 13.16 9.86
N SER A 269 -14.59 13.22 11.19
CA SER A 269 -13.59 14.07 11.85
C SER A 269 -12.17 13.58 11.58
N LEU A 270 -11.95 12.27 11.64
CA LEU A 270 -10.65 11.66 11.37
C LEU A 270 -10.23 11.82 9.89
N LEU A 271 -11.18 11.66 8.96
CA LEU A 271 -10.91 11.89 7.53
C LEU A 271 -10.54 13.36 7.24
N ALA A 272 -11.22 14.31 7.91
CA ALA A 272 -10.88 15.73 7.76
C ALA A 272 -9.49 16.05 8.31
N LEU A 273 -9.13 15.51 9.49
CA LEU A 273 -7.79 15.64 10.06
C LEU A 273 -6.72 14.98 9.18
N ALA A 274 -7.02 13.80 8.61
CA ALA A 274 -6.12 13.11 7.70
C ALA A 274 -5.85 13.94 6.43
N ALA A 275 -6.89 14.52 5.84
CA ALA A 275 -6.77 15.38 4.66
C ALA A 275 -6.00 16.68 4.97
N LEU A 276 -6.24 17.29 6.13
CA LEU A 276 -5.48 18.46 6.59
C LEU A 276 -4.00 18.10 6.78
N GLY A 277 -3.70 17.02 7.50
CA GLY A 277 -2.32 16.54 7.71
C GLY A 277 -1.61 16.22 6.38
N ALA A 278 -2.30 15.61 5.42
CA ALA A 278 -1.79 15.37 4.08
C ALA A 278 -1.49 16.68 3.33
N THR A 279 -2.39 17.66 3.40
CA THR A 279 -2.20 18.97 2.76
C THR A 279 -0.98 19.68 3.34
N VAL A 280 -0.87 19.75 4.67
CA VAL A 280 0.29 20.37 5.36
C VAL A 280 1.58 19.63 4.97
N ARG A 281 1.57 18.30 4.95
CA ARG A 281 2.72 17.48 4.57
C ARG A 281 3.27 17.86 3.18
N TRP A 282 2.40 17.93 2.19
CA TRP A 282 2.84 18.21 0.82
C TRP A 282 3.19 19.68 0.57
N ILE A 283 2.56 20.62 1.29
CA ILE A 283 2.97 22.03 1.28
C ILE A 283 4.40 22.16 1.83
N LEU A 284 4.71 21.50 2.94
CA LEU A 284 6.06 21.52 3.53
C LEU A 284 7.12 21.01 2.55
N VAL A 285 6.87 19.84 1.93
CA VAL A 285 7.83 19.24 0.97
C VAL A 285 7.99 20.12 -0.26
N PHE A 286 6.90 20.69 -0.78
CA PHE A 286 6.94 21.57 -1.94
C PHE A 286 7.64 22.91 -1.64
N ALA A 287 7.29 23.57 -0.56
CA ALA A 287 7.78 24.92 -0.24
C ALA A 287 9.22 24.93 0.26
N PHE A 288 9.65 23.86 0.93
CA PHE A 288 10.95 23.77 1.57
C PHE A 288 11.66 22.46 1.18
N PRO A 289 12.25 22.38 -0.02
CA PRO A 289 12.94 21.17 -0.52
C PRO A 289 14.28 20.97 0.23
N HIS A 290 14.20 20.50 1.46
CA HIS A 290 15.33 20.27 2.34
C HIS A 290 15.16 18.99 3.15
N VAL A 291 16.25 18.24 3.36
CA VAL A 291 16.24 16.92 4.01
C VAL A 291 15.55 16.94 5.38
N ILE A 292 15.83 17.94 6.22
CA ILE A 292 15.23 18.04 7.57
C ILE A 292 13.72 18.24 7.47
N ILE A 293 13.25 19.09 6.55
CA ILE A 293 11.82 19.34 6.34
C ILE A 293 11.15 18.07 5.79
N PHE A 294 11.83 17.34 4.92
CA PHE A 294 11.33 16.05 4.44
C PHE A 294 11.20 15.04 5.60
N CYS A 295 12.18 14.97 6.51
CA CYS A 295 12.09 14.13 7.72
C CYS A 295 10.89 14.51 8.60
N ILE A 296 10.65 15.79 8.83
CA ILE A 296 9.47 16.28 9.57
C ILE A 296 8.19 15.88 8.84
N ALA A 297 8.13 16.09 7.52
CA ALA A 297 6.98 15.72 6.69
C ALA A 297 6.71 14.21 6.71
N GLN A 298 7.74 13.36 6.90
CA GLN A 298 7.55 11.91 7.04
C GLN A 298 6.78 11.53 8.31
N THR A 299 6.90 12.27 9.40
CA THR A 299 6.10 12.00 10.61
C THR A 299 4.61 12.23 10.38
N LEU A 300 4.25 13.15 9.47
CA LEU A 300 2.86 13.41 9.07
C LEU A 300 2.24 12.28 8.23
N HIS A 301 3.04 11.25 7.86
CA HIS A 301 2.49 10.04 7.25
C HIS A 301 1.49 9.33 8.15
N ALA A 302 1.70 9.36 9.45
CA ALA A 302 0.74 8.88 10.44
C ALA A 302 -0.64 9.56 10.27
N CYS A 303 -0.68 10.86 10.01
CA CYS A 303 -1.93 11.57 9.75
C CYS A 303 -2.45 11.27 8.33
N SER A 304 -1.60 11.45 7.30
CA SER A 304 -2.07 11.39 5.91
C SER A 304 -2.50 9.99 5.47
N PHE A 305 -1.79 8.93 5.91
CA PHE A 305 -2.07 7.55 5.54
C PHE A 305 -2.78 6.77 6.65
N ALA A 306 -2.13 6.62 7.83
CA ALA A 306 -2.62 5.70 8.85
C ALA A 306 -3.96 6.16 9.45
N MET A 307 -4.13 7.45 9.75
CA MET A 307 -5.40 7.99 10.25
C MET A 307 -6.52 7.90 9.19
N GLY A 308 -6.21 8.15 7.91
CA GLY A 308 -7.18 8.00 6.82
C GLY A 308 -7.67 6.55 6.68
N HIS A 309 -6.74 5.59 6.73
CA HIS A 309 -7.05 4.16 6.70
C HIS A 309 -7.86 3.72 7.93
N TYR A 310 -7.45 4.14 9.12
CA TYR A 310 -8.18 3.86 10.37
C TYR A 310 -9.61 4.41 10.33
N ALA A 311 -9.79 5.64 9.84
CA ALA A 311 -11.11 6.25 9.70
C ALA A 311 -11.99 5.49 8.70
N PHE A 312 -11.43 5.03 7.59
CA PHE A 312 -12.14 4.21 6.61
C PHE A 312 -12.58 2.87 7.22
N MET A 313 -11.68 2.17 7.90
CA MET A 313 -12.01 0.92 8.59
C MET A 313 -13.10 1.13 9.66
N LYS A 314 -13.02 2.22 10.42
CA LYS A 314 -14.04 2.59 11.40
C LYS A 314 -15.41 2.82 10.75
N TYR A 315 -15.44 3.45 9.57
CA TYR A 315 -16.67 3.60 8.78
C TYR A 315 -17.21 2.24 8.34
N LEU A 316 -16.36 1.36 7.80
CA LEU A 316 -16.76 0.02 7.34
C LEU A 316 -17.38 -0.80 8.48
N ILE A 317 -16.68 -0.89 9.61
CA ILE A 317 -17.13 -1.67 10.77
C ILE A 317 -18.49 -1.18 11.29
N LYS A 318 -18.74 0.14 11.25
CA LYS A 318 -19.97 0.74 11.74
C LYS A 318 -21.18 0.59 10.79
N ASN A 319 -20.95 0.60 9.48
CA ASN A 319 -22.03 0.77 8.50
C ASN A 319 -22.19 -0.40 7.52
N ILE A 320 -21.26 -1.36 7.51
CA ILE A 320 -21.25 -2.47 6.55
C ILE A 320 -21.28 -3.80 7.31
N SER A 321 -22.03 -4.76 6.80
CA SER A 321 -22.09 -6.10 7.39
C SER A 321 -20.73 -6.79 7.34
N PRO A 322 -20.35 -7.60 8.35
CA PRO A 322 -19.05 -8.30 8.36
C PRO A 322 -18.76 -9.11 7.08
N ALA A 323 -19.78 -9.71 6.49
CA ALA A 323 -19.65 -10.48 5.24
C ALA A 323 -19.29 -9.64 4.01
N GLN A 324 -19.59 -8.33 4.03
CA GLN A 324 -19.33 -7.39 2.92
C GLN A 324 -18.03 -6.59 3.09
N ILE A 325 -17.43 -6.56 4.30
CA ILE A 325 -16.18 -5.83 4.56
C ILE A 325 -15.05 -6.23 3.59
N PRO A 326 -14.79 -7.53 3.32
CA PRO A 326 -13.73 -7.92 2.38
C PRO A 326 -13.97 -7.38 0.97
N LYS A 327 -15.22 -7.29 0.52
CA LYS A 327 -15.57 -6.69 -0.80
C LYS A 327 -15.28 -5.20 -0.82
N ALA A 328 -15.63 -4.47 0.26
CA ALA A 328 -15.36 -3.05 0.39
C ALA A 328 -13.83 -2.76 0.41
N GLN A 329 -13.06 -3.58 1.10
CA GLN A 329 -11.60 -3.52 1.09
C GLN A 329 -11.00 -3.83 -0.30
N GLY A 330 -11.58 -4.78 -1.03
CA GLY A 330 -11.18 -5.07 -2.42
C GLY A 330 -11.39 -3.86 -3.35
N ILE A 331 -12.55 -3.20 -3.26
CA ILE A 331 -12.82 -1.96 -4.01
C ILE A 331 -11.83 -0.86 -3.60
N TYR A 332 -11.61 -0.66 -2.30
CA TYR A 332 -10.64 0.29 -1.80
C TYR A 332 -9.22 0.01 -2.33
N SER A 333 -8.78 -1.23 -2.29
CA SER A 333 -7.46 -1.62 -2.80
C SER A 333 -7.31 -1.34 -4.30
N ALA A 334 -8.33 -1.64 -5.10
CA ALA A 334 -8.29 -1.41 -6.53
C ALA A 334 -8.37 0.08 -6.89
N LEU A 335 -9.34 0.80 -6.32
CA LEU A 335 -9.60 2.19 -6.69
C LEU A 335 -8.63 3.16 -6.01
N ALA A 336 -8.40 3.00 -4.70
CA ALA A 336 -7.61 3.95 -3.93
C ALA A 336 -6.10 3.62 -3.95
N LEU A 337 -5.71 2.34 -3.81
CA LEU A 337 -4.29 1.98 -3.73
C LEU A 337 -3.67 1.61 -5.08
N SER A 338 -4.49 1.46 -6.14
CA SER A 338 -3.95 1.08 -7.46
C SER A 338 -4.33 2.10 -8.53
N TRP A 339 -5.58 2.21 -8.94
CA TRP A 339 -5.95 3.00 -10.12
C TRP A 339 -5.82 4.50 -9.92
N SER A 340 -6.21 5.05 -8.76
CA SER A 340 -5.98 6.48 -8.49
C SER A 340 -4.49 6.80 -8.42
N THR A 341 -3.71 5.96 -7.73
CA THR A 341 -2.26 6.11 -7.67
C THR A 341 -1.64 6.03 -9.08
N ALA A 342 -2.12 5.12 -9.95
CA ALA A 342 -1.67 5.02 -11.34
C ALA A 342 -1.83 6.34 -12.09
N VAL A 343 -3.04 6.94 -12.03
CA VAL A 343 -3.31 8.21 -12.72
C VAL A 343 -2.39 9.32 -12.21
N PHE A 344 -2.28 9.47 -10.89
CA PHE A 344 -1.47 10.55 -10.31
C PHE A 344 0.05 10.28 -10.37
N THR A 345 0.48 9.04 -10.60
CA THR A 345 1.87 8.74 -10.94
C THR A 345 2.26 9.34 -12.29
N ILE A 346 1.41 9.24 -13.33
CA ILE A 346 1.69 9.87 -14.63
C ILE A 346 1.82 11.39 -14.49
N PHE A 347 0.83 12.04 -13.87
CA PHE A 347 0.88 13.50 -13.67
C PHE A 347 2.08 13.93 -12.83
N GLY A 348 2.39 13.17 -11.77
CA GLY A 348 3.56 13.42 -10.93
C GLY A 348 4.87 13.34 -11.70
N GLY A 349 5.00 12.39 -12.63
CA GLY A 349 6.19 12.25 -13.47
C GLY A 349 6.43 13.45 -14.38
N PHE A 350 5.39 13.93 -15.08
CA PHE A 350 5.48 15.15 -15.88
C PHE A 350 5.85 16.38 -15.04
N LEU A 351 5.25 16.53 -13.86
CA LEU A 351 5.55 17.64 -12.96
C LEU A 351 6.98 17.54 -12.41
N TYR A 352 7.47 16.34 -12.14
CA TYR A 352 8.81 16.08 -11.65
C TYR A 352 9.90 16.50 -12.67
N GLU A 353 9.68 16.23 -13.96
CA GLU A 353 10.61 16.63 -15.03
C GLU A 353 10.68 18.14 -15.23
N ILE A 354 9.61 18.89 -14.92
CA ILE A 354 9.65 20.36 -14.93
C ILE A 354 10.50 20.86 -13.75
N GLU A 355 10.19 20.43 -12.55
CA GLU A 355 10.96 20.66 -11.34
C GLU A 355 10.60 19.59 -10.30
N PRO A 356 11.55 18.89 -9.66
CA PRO A 356 11.28 17.76 -8.78
C PRO A 356 10.22 18.02 -7.69
N ARG A 357 10.23 19.21 -7.08
CA ARG A 357 9.24 19.58 -6.04
C ARG A 357 7.81 19.73 -6.60
N TYR A 358 7.62 19.99 -7.88
CA TYR A 358 6.28 20.16 -8.48
C TYR A 358 5.47 18.87 -8.44
N ALA A 359 6.12 17.71 -8.42
CA ALA A 359 5.43 16.44 -8.20
C ALA A 359 4.63 16.41 -6.89
N PHE A 360 5.07 17.14 -5.87
CA PHE A 360 4.40 17.19 -4.57
C PHE A 360 3.27 18.23 -4.52
N ILE A 361 3.34 19.32 -5.30
CA ILE A 361 2.19 20.24 -5.43
C ILE A 361 1.03 19.53 -6.14
N GLY A 362 1.31 18.61 -7.07
CA GLY A 362 0.30 17.77 -7.69
C GLY A 362 -0.48 16.94 -6.67
N MET A 363 0.14 16.56 -5.56
CA MET A 363 -0.54 15.85 -4.47
C MET A 363 -1.54 16.73 -3.71
N ILE A 364 -1.28 18.04 -3.62
CA ILE A 364 -2.17 19.02 -2.97
C ILE A 364 -3.51 19.11 -3.73
N VAL A 365 -3.48 18.95 -5.04
CA VAL A 365 -4.69 18.91 -5.88
C VAL A 365 -5.65 17.79 -5.47
N CYS A 366 -5.13 16.70 -4.89
CA CYS A 366 -5.95 15.62 -4.34
C CYS A 366 -6.41 15.92 -2.91
N THR A 367 -5.53 16.48 -2.07
CA THR A 367 -5.83 16.63 -0.64
C THR A 367 -6.85 17.71 -0.35
N ILE A 368 -6.88 18.80 -1.12
CA ILE A 368 -7.88 19.89 -0.94
C ILE A 368 -9.30 19.38 -1.22
N PRO A 369 -9.64 18.76 -2.37
CA PRO A 369 -10.96 18.20 -2.57
C PRO A 369 -11.29 17.12 -1.54
N SER A 370 -10.33 16.28 -1.16
CA SER A 370 -10.54 15.29 -0.10
C SER A 370 -10.95 15.94 1.22
N MET A 371 -10.31 17.05 1.59
CA MET A 371 -10.64 17.81 2.80
C MET A 371 -12.06 18.40 2.74
N LEU A 372 -12.43 19.00 1.62
CA LEU A 372 -13.79 19.56 1.44
C LEU A 372 -14.86 18.47 1.54
N LEU A 373 -14.66 17.33 0.88
CA LEU A 373 -15.57 16.19 0.96
C LEU A 373 -15.62 15.59 2.37
N ALA A 374 -14.49 15.53 3.09
CA ALA A 374 -14.42 15.04 4.46
C ALA A 374 -15.17 15.97 5.44
N LEU A 375 -15.05 17.28 5.28
CA LEU A 375 -15.82 18.27 6.05
C LEU A 375 -17.32 18.15 5.77
N LEU A 376 -17.71 17.96 4.51
CA LEU A 376 -19.09 17.69 4.13
C LEU A 376 -19.62 16.41 4.81
N TYR A 377 -18.85 15.31 4.72
CA TYR A 377 -19.23 14.05 5.35
C TYR A 377 -19.33 14.18 6.88
N ARG A 378 -18.39 14.87 7.53
CA ARG A 378 -18.43 15.17 8.96
C ARG A 378 -19.73 15.90 9.34
N LYS A 379 -20.12 16.93 8.59
CA LYS A 379 -21.38 17.67 8.82
C LYS A 379 -22.63 16.77 8.70
N LEU A 380 -22.66 15.89 7.71
CA LEU A 380 -23.75 14.93 7.49
C LEU A 380 -23.80 13.86 8.61
N GLU A 381 -22.65 13.38 9.07
CA GLU A 381 -22.53 12.41 10.17
C GLU A 381 -23.01 13.01 11.51
N MET A 382 -22.68 14.28 11.80
CA MET A 382 -23.10 14.96 13.01
C MET A 382 -24.61 15.23 13.03
N LYS A 383 -25.20 15.69 11.91
CA LYS A 383 -26.66 15.86 11.80
C LYS A 383 -27.40 14.56 12.15
N LYS A 384 -26.92 13.41 11.65
CA LYS A 384 -27.54 12.10 11.95
C LYS A 384 -27.51 11.77 13.44
N ARG A 385 -26.43 12.14 14.17
CA ARG A 385 -26.32 11.90 15.62
C ARG A 385 -27.32 12.74 16.43
N VAL A 386 -27.49 14.01 16.08
CA VAL A 386 -28.45 14.90 16.73
C VAL A 386 -29.87 14.39 16.56
N PHE A 387 -30.26 13.99 15.35
CA PHE A 387 -31.62 13.44 15.11
C PHE A 387 -31.85 12.10 15.84
N ALA A 388 -30.83 11.27 15.96
CA ALA A 388 -30.95 9.99 16.68
C ALA A 388 -31.00 10.18 18.21
N GLY A 389 -30.33 11.18 18.76
CA GLY A 389 -30.42 11.55 20.19
C GLY A 389 -31.81 12.07 20.55
N ASN A 390 -32.33 13.02 19.77
CA ASN A 390 -33.67 13.58 20.00
C ASN A 390 -34.81 12.55 19.86
N ALA A 391 -34.59 11.46 19.09
CA ALA A 391 -35.58 10.39 18.94
C ALA A 391 -35.54 9.35 20.09
N GLN A 392 -34.52 9.35 20.92
CA GLN A 392 -34.41 8.52 22.11
C GLN A 392 -34.92 9.25 23.38
N ASP A 393 -34.99 10.57 23.33
CA ASP A 393 -35.49 11.44 24.42
C ASP A 393 -37.01 11.74 24.30
N MET A 394 -37.68 11.25 23.28
CA MET A 394 -39.14 11.25 23.06
C MET A 394 -39.73 9.87 23.27
#